data_46d620fd053eaf9a1dbc6035f9cef84c
#
_entry.id   46d620fd053eaf9a1dbc6035f9cef84c
#
_cell.length_a   1.000
_cell.length_b   1.000
_cell.length_c   1.000
_cell.angle_alpha   90.00
_cell.angle_beta   90.00
_cell.angle_gamma   90.00
#
_symmetry.space_group_name_H-M   'P 1'
#
loop_
_entity.id
_entity.type
_entity.pdbx_description
1 polymer ?
#
loop_
_entity_poly.entity_id
_entity_poly.type
_entity_poly.pdbx_seq_one_letter_code
_entity_poly.pdbx_strand_id
1 'polypeptide(L)'
;LEAKIKVFFGGFSFGSLIPENTYTYNIHPGNGEMSMIDKIILKKTKNINNESFDIHFDTLSDDLSDEDQNVMLLALDNEYINYISIPGDNLTRTDIVLNFQIIFFNAKNNFLLASIPLEINKIISSSSPLSKKQIIKELSNIYQNEAMIYYGQLLKDFTLKSKYKNRIGVTKVIFEEKAENYIKNNFDQKDIFIKNRFAKSFSSFLAFHNNLAIVPFSQDRTSRTIMLTYENTQREIKLPSPDYHIHLTIRGFKNVLFKEGNINSQWIYGSYVNIKILQPDFPDENKQVKIDE
;
A
#
# COMPACT_ATOMS: atom_id res chain seq x y z
N LEU A 1 32.52 0.93 -5.11
CA LEU A 1 31.18 0.36 -4.92
C LEU A 1 30.94 0.35 -3.42
N GLU A 2 29.87 0.97 -2.95
CA GLU A 2 29.45 0.80 -1.55
C GLU A 2 29.06 -0.67 -1.33
N ALA A 3 29.38 -1.19 -0.13
CA ALA A 3 29.00 -2.55 0.22
C ALA A 3 27.46 -2.66 0.23
N LYS A 4 26.92 -3.75 -0.29
CA LYS A 4 25.49 -3.99 -0.27
C LYS A 4 24.99 -4.14 1.15
N ILE A 5 23.79 -3.61 1.41
CA ILE A 5 23.14 -3.72 2.72
C ILE A 5 22.63 -5.15 2.90
N LYS A 6 23.03 -5.79 3.99
CA LYS A 6 22.51 -7.11 4.37
C LYS A 6 21.08 -7.00 4.87
N VAL A 7 20.16 -7.82 4.33
CA VAL A 7 18.75 -7.80 4.68
C VAL A 7 18.23 -9.22 4.84
N PHE A 8 17.59 -9.54 5.95
CA PHE A 8 16.98 -10.84 6.20
C PHE A 8 15.53 -10.85 5.70
N PHE A 9 15.13 -11.96 5.08
CA PHE A 9 13.78 -12.16 4.59
C PHE A 9 12.83 -12.51 5.73
N GLY A 10 11.87 -11.64 6.04
CA GLY A 10 10.88 -11.81 7.11
C GLY A 10 9.52 -12.36 6.64
N GLY A 11 9.36 -12.68 5.34
CA GLY A 11 8.13 -13.29 4.83
C GLY A 11 6.96 -12.34 4.66
N PHE A 12 5.74 -12.86 4.93
CA PHE A 12 4.49 -12.11 4.87
C PHE A 12 4.01 -11.69 6.26
N SER A 13 3.35 -10.54 6.33
CA SER A 13 2.78 -9.99 7.56
C SER A 13 1.44 -9.32 7.29
N PHE A 14 0.61 -9.21 8.30
CA PHE A 14 -0.50 -8.26 8.29
C PHE A 14 -0.02 -6.95 8.92
N GLY A 15 -0.35 -5.82 8.26
CA GLY A 15 -0.08 -4.49 8.78
C GLY A 15 -1.07 -4.10 9.88
N SER A 16 -1.63 -2.90 9.80
CA SER A 16 -2.60 -2.38 10.79
C SER A 16 -3.97 -3.06 10.76
N LEU A 17 -4.10 -4.23 10.13
CA LEU A 17 -5.34 -5.00 10.01
C LEU A 17 -5.50 -5.98 11.17
N ILE A 18 -6.74 -6.29 11.50
CA ILE A 18 -7.11 -7.49 12.26
C ILE A 18 -7.14 -8.65 11.27
N PRO A 19 -6.20 -9.60 11.31
CA PRO A 19 -6.05 -10.62 10.25
C PRO A 19 -7.33 -11.40 9.99
N GLU A 20 -8.05 -11.80 11.03
CA GLU A 20 -9.27 -12.61 10.97
C GLU A 20 -10.42 -11.92 10.22
N ASN A 21 -10.37 -10.60 10.10
CA ASN A 21 -11.36 -9.80 9.37
C ASN A 21 -11.07 -9.71 7.87
N THR A 22 -9.99 -10.35 7.39
CA THR A 22 -9.61 -10.35 5.99
C THR A 22 -9.94 -11.68 5.31
N TYR A 23 -10.22 -11.66 4.01
CA TYR A 23 -10.33 -12.89 3.22
C TYR A 23 -8.95 -13.54 3.03
N THR A 24 -7.88 -12.74 3.00
CA THR A 24 -6.49 -13.21 2.92
C THR A 24 -6.14 -14.15 4.07
N TYR A 25 -6.70 -13.97 5.27
CA TYR A 25 -6.51 -14.87 6.40
C TYR A 25 -6.92 -16.33 6.10
N ASN A 26 -7.88 -16.56 5.19
CA ASN A 26 -8.27 -17.91 4.79
C ASN A 26 -7.22 -18.64 3.96
N ILE A 27 -6.26 -17.93 3.38
CA ILE A 27 -5.14 -18.48 2.59
C ILE A 27 -3.78 -18.29 3.29
N HIS A 28 -3.77 -17.53 4.39
CA HIS A 28 -2.63 -17.31 5.28
C HIS A 28 -3.11 -17.27 6.76
N PRO A 29 -3.45 -18.40 7.37
CA PRO A 29 -4.07 -18.42 8.69
C PRO A 29 -3.11 -18.13 9.86
N GLY A 30 -1.82 -17.90 9.61
CA GLY A 30 -0.87 -17.51 10.65
C GLY A 30 -0.64 -18.57 11.75
N ASN A 31 -0.89 -19.85 11.44
CA ASN A 31 -0.81 -20.95 12.41
C ASN A 31 0.62 -21.50 12.65
N GLY A 32 1.64 -20.77 12.21
CA GLY A 32 3.06 -21.19 12.30
C GLY A 32 3.53 -22.11 11.17
N GLU A 33 2.61 -22.63 10.33
CA GLU A 33 2.98 -23.37 9.13
C GLU A 33 3.19 -22.42 7.95
N MET A 34 4.14 -22.74 7.09
CA MET A 34 4.41 -21.96 5.87
C MET A 34 3.19 -22.01 4.94
N SER A 35 2.48 -20.90 4.85
CA SER A 35 1.28 -20.75 4.04
C SER A 35 1.57 -20.78 2.53
N MET A 36 0.50 -20.81 1.73
CA MET A 36 0.62 -20.65 0.28
C MET A 36 1.26 -19.30 -0.08
N ILE A 37 0.90 -18.23 0.60
CA ILE A 37 1.44 -16.88 0.36
C ILE A 37 2.94 -16.85 0.67
N ASP A 38 3.38 -17.42 1.81
CA ASP A 38 4.79 -17.45 2.18
C ASP A 38 5.63 -18.18 1.15
N LYS A 39 5.15 -19.35 0.66
CA LYS A 39 5.83 -20.12 -0.38
C LYS A 39 6.00 -19.34 -1.68
N ILE A 40 4.95 -18.59 -2.08
CA ILE A 40 4.96 -17.77 -3.30
C ILE A 40 5.95 -16.63 -3.16
N ILE A 41 5.89 -15.89 -2.04
CA ILE A 41 6.77 -14.74 -1.79
C ILE A 41 8.22 -15.21 -1.69
N LEU A 42 8.49 -16.26 -0.91
CA LEU A 42 9.83 -16.85 -0.77
C LEU A 42 10.42 -17.24 -2.12
N LYS A 43 9.65 -17.97 -2.95
CA LYS A 43 10.07 -18.38 -4.29
C LYS A 43 10.39 -17.17 -5.18
N LYS A 44 9.56 -16.14 -5.12
CA LYS A 44 9.78 -14.91 -5.91
C LYS A 44 11.00 -14.14 -5.42
N THR A 45 11.15 -13.99 -4.11
CA THR A 45 12.25 -13.23 -3.48
C THR A 45 13.61 -13.90 -3.75
N LYS A 46 13.71 -15.23 -3.74
CA LYS A 46 14.95 -15.95 -4.06
C LYS A 46 15.50 -15.67 -5.46
N ASN A 47 14.66 -15.22 -6.38
CA ASN A 47 15.04 -14.92 -7.76
C ASN A 47 15.32 -13.42 -7.99
N ILE A 48 15.34 -12.62 -6.93
CA ILE A 48 15.62 -11.19 -7.02
C ILE A 48 17.10 -10.95 -6.80
N ASN A 49 17.70 -10.23 -7.75
CA ASN A 49 19.04 -9.68 -7.60
C ASN A 49 18.90 -8.16 -7.58
N ASN A 50 19.43 -7.54 -6.54
CA ASN A 50 19.42 -6.07 -6.38
C ASN A 50 20.86 -5.57 -6.20
N GLU A 51 21.14 -4.36 -6.67
CA GLU A 51 22.48 -3.79 -6.62
C GLU A 51 22.84 -3.15 -5.28
N SER A 52 21.82 -2.77 -4.49
CA SER A 52 22.00 -2.02 -3.23
C SER A 52 21.90 -2.87 -1.98
N PHE A 53 21.29 -4.07 -2.06
CA PHE A 53 21.14 -4.97 -0.92
C PHE A 53 21.19 -6.44 -1.32
N ASP A 54 21.58 -7.29 -0.38
CA ASP A 54 21.57 -8.75 -0.50
C ASP A 54 20.55 -9.35 0.46
N ILE A 55 19.69 -10.26 -0.06
CA ILE A 55 18.63 -10.90 0.72
C ILE A 55 19.12 -12.23 1.26
N HIS A 56 19.09 -12.37 2.57
CA HIS A 56 19.45 -13.56 3.32
C HIS A 56 18.19 -14.31 3.77
N PHE A 57 18.19 -15.64 3.68
CA PHE A 57 17.05 -16.52 3.97
C PHE A 57 17.26 -17.40 5.19
N ASP A 58 18.39 -17.24 5.87
CA ASP A 58 18.72 -17.82 7.16
C ASP A 58 18.07 -17.04 8.30
N THR A 59 18.05 -17.63 9.48
CA THR A 59 17.50 -17.01 10.67
C THR A 59 18.38 -15.84 11.09
N LEU A 60 17.75 -14.73 11.47
CA LEU A 60 18.43 -13.57 12.05
C LEU A 60 19.11 -14.02 13.36
N SER A 61 20.42 -13.77 13.50
CA SER A 61 21.17 -14.06 14.70
C SER A 61 21.31 -12.83 15.57
N ASP A 62 21.18 -13.00 16.90
CA ASP A 62 21.38 -11.94 17.86
C ASP A 62 22.85 -11.47 17.97
N ASP A 63 23.80 -12.29 17.45
CA ASP A 63 25.23 -11.97 17.46
C ASP A 63 25.65 -10.97 16.35
N LEU A 64 24.73 -10.62 15.44
CA LEU A 64 25.01 -9.64 14.40
C LEU A 64 25.15 -8.23 14.96
N SER A 65 25.96 -7.41 14.30
CA SER A 65 26.05 -5.99 14.58
C SER A 65 24.68 -5.31 14.46
N ASP A 66 24.46 -4.21 15.19
CA ASP A 66 23.17 -3.50 15.14
C ASP A 66 22.79 -3.03 13.73
N GLU A 67 23.81 -2.71 12.92
CA GLU A 67 23.62 -2.25 11.53
C GLU A 67 23.23 -3.38 10.59
N ASP A 68 23.54 -4.63 10.93
CA ASP A 68 23.28 -5.82 10.10
C ASP A 68 21.96 -6.54 10.42
N GLN A 69 21.22 -6.08 11.43
CA GLN A 69 19.93 -6.67 11.82
C GLN A 69 18.74 -6.10 11.02
N ASN A 70 18.91 -5.95 9.71
CA ASN A 70 17.84 -5.41 8.88
C ASN A 70 16.96 -6.54 8.37
N VAL A 71 15.65 -6.34 8.43
CA VAL A 71 14.64 -7.29 7.98
C VAL A 71 13.80 -6.65 6.88
N MET A 72 13.44 -7.43 5.88
CA MET A 72 12.48 -7.07 4.83
C MET A 72 11.30 -8.02 4.89
N LEU A 73 10.09 -7.46 4.84
CA LEU A 73 8.85 -8.23 4.73
C LEU A 73 7.85 -7.57 3.81
N LEU A 74 6.86 -8.34 3.35
CA LEU A 74 5.68 -7.85 2.65
C LEU A 74 4.50 -7.84 3.61
N ALA A 75 4.01 -6.64 3.97
CA ALA A 75 2.85 -6.48 4.83
C ALA A 75 1.60 -6.17 4.00
N LEU A 76 0.49 -6.88 4.26
CA LEU A 76 -0.84 -6.47 3.79
C LEU A 76 -1.38 -5.40 4.73
N ASP A 77 -1.47 -4.18 4.23
CA ASP A 77 -1.87 -3.00 5.01
C ASP A 77 -3.37 -2.70 4.90
N ASN A 78 -4.02 -3.13 3.80
CA ASN A 78 -5.47 -3.03 3.63
C ASN A 78 -5.97 -4.04 2.61
N GLU A 79 -7.13 -4.62 2.90
CA GLU A 79 -7.90 -5.44 1.98
C GLU A 79 -9.32 -4.86 1.88
N TYR A 80 -9.72 -4.53 0.68
CA TYR A 80 -11.01 -3.92 0.44
C TYR A 80 -11.74 -4.63 -0.70
N ILE A 81 -12.97 -5.05 -0.43
CA ILE A 81 -13.84 -5.69 -1.42
C ILE A 81 -15.16 -4.93 -1.45
N ASN A 82 -15.48 -4.39 -2.61
CA ASN A 82 -16.68 -3.60 -2.82
C ASN A 82 -17.55 -4.19 -3.93
N TYR A 83 -18.86 -4.09 -3.75
CA TYR A 83 -19.85 -4.54 -4.71
C TYR A 83 -20.66 -3.36 -5.20
N ILE A 84 -20.72 -3.17 -6.51
CA ILE A 84 -21.46 -2.10 -7.16
C ILE A 84 -22.44 -2.75 -8.15
N SER A 85 -23.72 -2.61 -7.88
CA SER A 85 -24.77 -3.02 -8.84
C SER A 85 -24.80 -2.03 -9.99
N ILE A 86 -24.77 -2.53 -11.22
CA ILE A 86 -24.87 -1.73 -12.44
C ILE A 86 -26.34 -1.73 -12.88
N PRO A 87 -27.05 -0.62 -12.71
CA PRO A 87 -28.46 -0.54 -13.09
C PRO A 87 -28.64 -0.79 -14.59
N GLY A 88 -29.65 -1.60 -14.94
CA GLY A 88 -30.00 -1.90 -16.33
C GLY A 88 -29.36 -3.14 -16.93
N ASP A 89 -28.20 -3.59 -16.43
CA ASP A 89 -27.45 -4.71 -17.04
C ASP A 89 -27.56 -6.02 -16.25
N ASN A 90 -28.25 -6.03 -15.10
CA ASN A 90 -28.25 -7.16 -14.15
C ASN A 90 -26.82 -7.66 -13.83
N LEU A 91 -25.86 -6.75 -13.79
CA LEU A 91 -24.48 -7.03 -13.50
C LEU A 91 -24.08 -6.44 -12.16
N THR A 92 -23.20 -7.15 -11.46
CA THR A 92 -22.52 -6.67 -10.28
C THR A 92 -21.02 -6.53 -10.60
N ARG A 93 -20.48 -5.37 -10.37
CA ARG A 93 -19.04 -5.12 -10.38
C ARG A 93 -18.51 -5.39 -8.97
N THR A 94 -17.49 -6.22 -8.87
CA THR A 94 -16.72 -6.45 -7.64
C THR A 94 -15.35 -5.83 -7.80
N ASP A 95 -15.01 -4.89 -6.92
CA ASP A 95 -13.68 -4.28 -6.84
C ASP A 95 -12.91 -4.94 -5.69
N ILE A 96 -11.76 -5.54 -6.00
CA ILE A 96 -10.83 -6.11 -5.02
C ILE A 96 -9.61 -5.21 -4.99
N VAL A 97 -9.34 -4.54 -3.86
CA VAL A 97 -8.19 -3.67 -3.68
C VAL A 97 -7.34 -4.17 -2.53
N LEU A 98 -6.08 -4.47 -2.82
CA LEU A 98 -5.07 -4.88 -1.84
C LEU A 98 -4.00 -3.81 -1.78
N ASN A 99 -3.78 -3.23 -0.61
CA ASN A 99 -2.66 -2.34 -0.37
C ASN A 99 -1.60 -3.07 0.44
N PHE A 100 -0.41 -3.12 -0.10
CA PHE A 100 0.76 -3.72 0.53
C PHE A 100 1.80 -2.65 0.86
N GLN A 101 2.68 -3.01 1.78
CA GLN A 101 3.92 -2.31 2.06
C GLN A 101 5.08 -3.30 2.02
N ILE A 102 6.09 -3.07 1.18
CA ILE A 102 7.37 -3.74 1.33
C ILE A 102 8.14 -2.93 2.37
N ILE A 103 8.37 -3.52 3.54
CA ILE A 103 8.92 -2.81 4.70
C ILE A 103 10.33 -3.32 4.95
N PHE A 104 11.27 -2.39 5.06
CA PHE A 104 12.63 -2.62 5.53
C PHE A 104 12.77 -1.94 6.90
N PHE A 105 13.14 -2.70 7.91
CA PHE A 105 13.32 -2.16 9.27
C PHE A 105 14.49 -2.85 9.97
N ASN A 106 15.06 -2.17 10.95
CA ASN A 106 16.05 -2.78 11.82
C ASN A 106 15.36 -3.49 12.97
N ALA A 107 15.62 -4.79 13.12
CA ALA A 107 14.92 -5.64 14.09
C ALA A 107 15.28 -5.36 15.53
N LYS A 108 16.47 -4.81 15.81
CA LYS A 108 16.94 -4.50 17.17
C LYS A 108 16.23 -3.31 17.79
N ASN A 109 16.10 -2.23 17.03
CA ASN A 109 15.49 -0.99 17.51
C ASN A 109 14.07 -0.75 17.01
N ASN A 110 13.55 -1.66 16.16
CA ASN A 110 12.25 -1.56 15.51
C ASN A 110 12.07 -0.25 14.73
N PHE A 111 13.12 0.24 14.07
CA PHE A 111 13.08 1.49 13.33
C PHE A 111 12.93 1.23 11.84
N LEU A 112 11.98 1.92 11.19
CA LEU A 112 11.76 1.84 9.75
C LEU A 112 12.97 2.42 9.00
N LEU A 113 13.58 1.63 8.13
CA LEU A 113 14.59 2.07 7.17
C LEU A 113 13.94 2.62 5.92
N ALA A 114 13.06 1.82 5.31
CA ALA A 114 12.35 2.18 4.09
C ALA A 114 11.01 1.46 4.01
N SER A 115 10.07 2.04 3.27
CA SER A 115 8.82 1.40 2.89
C SER A 115 8.49 1.71 1.44
N ILE A 116 8.04 0.70 0.71
CA ILE A 116 7.59 0.82 -0.67
C ILE A 116 6.14 0.36 -0.71
N PRO A 117 5.17 1.27 -0.83
CA PRO A 117 3.77 0.91 -0.96
C PRO A 117 3.48 0.31 -2.34
N LEU A 118 2.61 -0.68 -2.37
CA LEU A 118 2.13 -1.35 -3.58
C LEU A 118 0.62 -1.52 -3.50
N GLU A 119 -0.10 -1.08 -4.52
CA GLU A 119 -1.54 -1.30 -4.65
C GLU A 119 -1.83 -2.24 -5.81
N ILE A 120 -2.70 -3.23 -5.56
CA ILE A 120 -3.28 -4.09 -6.58
C ILE A 120 -4.79 -3.83 -6.59
N ASN A 121 -5.32 -3.51 -7.76
CA ASN A 121 -6.74 -3.28 -7.97
C ASN A 121 -7.25 -4.20 -9.07
N LYS A 122 -8.21 -5.07 -8.73
CA LYS A 122 -8.85 -5.98 -9.68
C LYS A 122 -10.34 -5.76 -9.72
N ILE A 123 -10.85 -5.59 -10.93
CA ILE A 123 -12.28 -5.39 -11.19
C ILE A 123 -12.83 -6.65 -11.87
N ILE A 124 -13.92 -7.17 -11.33
CA ILE A 124 -14.59 -8.37 -11.84
C ILE A 124 -16.07 -8.05 -12.03
N SER A 125 -16.59 -8.32 -13.23
CA SER A 125 -18.03 -8.22 -13.52
C SER A 125 -18.66 -9.60 -13.52
N SER A 126 -19.81 -9.73 -12.86
CA SER A 126 -20.56 -10.98 -12.71
C SER A 126 -22.05 -10.70 -12.63
N SER A 127 -22.90 -11.71 -12.85
CA SER A 127 -24.35 -11.59 -12.73
C SER A 127 -24.85 -11.43 -11.30
N SER A 128 -24.01 -11.69 -10.30
CA SER A 128 -24.31 -11.56 -8.88
C SER A 128 -23.02 -11.26 -8.09
N PRO A 129 -23.12 -10.72 -6.87
CA PRO A 129 -21.96 -10.55 -6.01
C PRO A 129 -21.15 -11.84 -5.86
N LEU A 130 -19.82 -11.74 -5.89
CA LEU A 130 -18.95 -12.91 -5.72
C LEU A 130 -19.16 -13.52 -4.33
N SER A 131 -19.30 -14.84 -4.29
CA SER A 131 -19.33 -15.59 -3.03
C SER A 131 -17.95 -15.55 -2.34
N LYS A 132 -17.93 -15.83 -1.03
CA LYS A 132 -16.66 -15.94 -0.26
C LYS A 132 -15.64 -16.85 -0.94
N LYS A 133 -16.08 -18.02 -1.46
CA LYS A 133 -15.22 -18.99 -2.13
C LYS A 133 -14.61 -18.42 -3.42
N GLN A 134 -15.38 -17.68 -4.20
CA GLN A 134 -14.90 -17.02 -5.42
C GLN A 134 -13.90 -15.92 -5.08
N ILE A 135 -14.18 -15.10 -4.06
CA ILE A 135 -13.24 -14.07 -3.60
C ILE A 135 -11.91 -14.69 -3.19
N ILE A 136 -11.90 -15.75 -2.37
CA ILE A 136 -10.69 -16.45 -1.94
C ILE A 136 -9.92 -16.99 -3.16
N LYS A 137 -10.61 -17.52 -4.16
CA LYS A 137 -9.98 -17.98 -5.41
C LYS A 137 -9.32 -16.83 -6.17
N GLU A 138 -10.02 -15.69 -6.30
CA GLU A 138 -9.46 -14.51 -6.98
C GLU A 138 -8.28 -13.91 -6.21
N LEU A 139 -8.34 -13.86 -4.89
CA LEU A 139 -7.19 -13.46 -4.07
C LEU A 139 -5.99 -14.39 -4.28
N SER A 140 -6.21 -15.71 -4.30
CA SER A 140 -5.15 -16.67 -4.60
C SER A 140 -4.50 -16.40 -5.96
N ASN A 141 -5.30 -16.08 -6.99
CA ASN A 141 -4.81 -15.71 -8.32
C ASN A 141 -4.00 -14.40 -8.29
N ILE A 142 -4.48 -13.39 -7.56
CA ILE A 142 -3.78 -12.11 -7.39
C ILE A 142 -2.41 -12.34 -6.75
N TYR A 143 -2.35 -13.10 -5.65
CA TYR A 143 -1.08 -13.40 -4.97
C TYR A 143 -0.12 -14.20 -5.85
N GLN A 144 -0.62 -15.17 -6.63
CA GLN A 144 0.24 -16.01 -7.50
C GLN A 144 0.83 -15.24 -8.68
N ASN A 145 0.11 -14.26 -9.20
CA ASN A 145 0.44 -13.59 -10.45
C ASN A 145 0.69 -12.10 -10.27
N GLU A 146 -0.37 -11.30 -10.19
CA GLU A 146 -0.29 -9.83 -10.29
C GLU A 146 0.56 -9.22 -9.18
N ALA A 147 0.29 -9.57 -7.91
CA ALA A 147 1.03 -9.03 -6.78
C ALA A 147 2.52 -9.37 -6.85
N MET A 148 2.86 -10.59 -7.27
CA MET A 148 4.25 -11.02 -7.34
C MET A 148 5.02 -10.42 -8.52
N ILE A 149 4.35 -10.07 -9.61
CA ILE A 149 4.99 -9.33 -10.72
C ILE A 149 5.44 -7.96 -10.23
N TYR A 150 4.53 -7.18 -9.67
CA TYR A 150 4.83 -5.83 -9.17
C TYR A 150 5.80 -5.84 -7.98
N TYR A 151 5.61 -6.76 -7.03
CA TYR A 151 6.55 -6.97 -5.92
C TYR A 151 7.97 -7.22 -6.41
N GLY A 152 8.14 -8.14 -7.36
CA GLY A 152 9.44 -8.46 -7.91
C GLY A 152 10.09 -7.30 -8.67
N GLN A 153 9.30 -6.54 -9.43
CA GLN A 153 9.78 -5.37 -10.15
C GLN A 153 10.23 -4.27 -9.18
N LEU A 154 9.40 -3.94 -8.21
CA LEU A 154 9.73 -2.92 -7.20
C LEU A 154 11.02 -3.28 -6.45
N LEU A 155 11.17 -4.53 -6.00
CA LEU A 155 12.39 -4.94 -5.30
C LEU A 155 13.63 -4.93 -6.19
N LYS A 156 13.48 -5.25 -7.48
CA LYS A 156 14.61 -5.22 -8.43
C LYS A 156 15.10 -3.80 -8.68
N ASP A 157 14.17 -2.87 -8.84
CA ASP A 157 14.46 -1.50 -9.26
C ASP A 157 14.73 -0.54 -8.08
N PHE A 158 14.39 -0.97 -6.85
CA PHE A 158 14.53 -0.15 -5.65
C PHE A 158 15.99 -0.05 -5.19
N THR A 159 16.41 1.15 -4.79
CA THR A 159 17.71 1.38 -4.16
C THR A 159 17.54 1.61 -2.66
N LEU A 160 17.93 0.61 -1.86
CA LEU A 160 17.98 0.73 -0.41
C LEU A 160 19.19 1.55 0.00
N LYS A 161 19.01 2.51 0.91
CA LYS A 161 20.07 3.34 1.47
C LYS A 161 20.14 3.13 2.98
N SER A 162 21.34 3.11 3.52
CA SER A 162 21.55 3.04 4.97
C SER A 162 21.00 4.27 5.70
N LYS A 163 21.02 5.43 5.03
CA LYS A 163 20.44 6.69 5.53
C LYS A 163 19.71 7.41 4.38
N TYR A 164 18.47 7.74 4.59
CA TYR A 164 17.73 8.61 3.69
C TYR A 164 17.87 10.06 4.15
N LYS A 165 18.40 10.92 3.26
CA LYS A 165 18.54 12.36 3.52
C LYS A 165 17.20 13.09 3.42
N ASN A 166 16.32 12.62 2.54
CA ASN A 166 15.02 13.24 2.28
C ASN A 166 13.95 12.15 2.28
N ARG A 167 13.12 12.15 3.30
CA ARG A 167 11.98 11.25 3.43
C ARG A 167 10.72 12.01 3.04
N ILE A 168 9.88 11.37 2.25
CA ILE A 168 8.62 11.94 1.80
C ILE A 168 7.47 11.09 2.33
N GLY A 169 6.35 11.72 2.68
CA GLY A 169 5.16 11.00 3.11
C GLY A 169 3.90 11.83 2.99
N VAL A 170 2.77 11.17 2.69
CA VAL A 170 1.46 11.81 2.81
C VAL A 170 1.14 11.95 4.29
N THR A 171 0.94 13.18 4.75
CA THR A 171 0.67 13.46 6.18
C THR A 171 -0.70 14.04 6.42
N LYS A 172 -1.41 14.44 5.36
CA LYS A 172 -2.75 15.01 5.49
C LYS A 172 -3.59 14.74 4.24
N VAL A 173 -4.84 14.33 4.45
CA VAL A 173 -5.88 14.25 3.42
C VAL A 173 -7.09 15.03 3.89
N ILE A 174 -7.51 16.01 3.09
CA ILE A 174 -8.64 16.89 3.37
C ILE A 174 -9.67 16.72 2.25
N PHE A 175 -10.94 16.67 2.60
CA PHE A 175 -12.04 16.85 1.65
C PHE A 175 -12.58 18.26 1.78
N GLU A 176 -12.68 19.02 0.68
CA GLU A 176 -13.48 20.24 0.64
C GLU A 176 -14.97 19.87 0.63
N GLU A 177 -15.82 20.82 0.95
CA GLU A 177 -17.26 20.62 1.14
C GLU A 177 -17.92 19.84 -0.01
N LYS A 178 -17.58 20.15 -1.27
CA LYS A 178 -18.14 19.45 -2.45
C LYS A 178 -17.75 17.96 -2.48
N ALA A 179 -16.48 17.65 -2.15
CA ALA A 179 -16.00 16.28 -2.09
C ALA A 179 -16.64 15.54 -0.90
N GLU A 180 -16.71 16.17 0.25
CA GLU A 180 -17.32 15.61 1.46
C GLU A 180 -18.79 15.26 1.25
N ASN A 181 -19.56 16.18 0.65
CA ASN A 181 -20.97 15.95 0.32
C ASN A 181 -21.15 14.82 -0.70
N TYR A 182 -20.29 14.74 -1.72
CA TYR A 182 -20.33 13.66 -2.67
C TYR A 182 -20.07 12.31 -2.00
N ILE A 183 -19.07 12.24 -1.11
CA ILE A 183 -18.73 11.02 -0.37
C ILE A 183 -19.88 10.58 0.52
N LYS A 184 -20.43 11.49 1.32
CA LYS A 184 -21.58 11.21 2.21
C LYS A 184 -22.81 10.68 1.46
N ASN A 185 -23.05 11.18 0.25
CA ASN A 185 -24.22 10.79 -0.53
C ASN A 185 -24.04 9.49 -1.34
N ASN A 186 -22.79 9.05 -1.57
CA ASN A 186 -22.52 7.93 -2.47
C ASN A 186 -21.77 6.76 -1.81
N PHE A 187 -21.30 6.93 -0.58
CA PHE A 187 -20.54 5.90 0.12
C PHE A 187 -21.03 5.75 1.56
N ASP A 188 -21.31 4.53 1.98
CA ASP A 188 -21.67 4.20 3.37
C ASP A 188 -20.46 4.16 4.32
N GLN A 189 -19.26 4.40 3.79
CA GLN A 189 -18.02 4.28 4.54
C GLN A 189 -17.70 5.57 5.30
N LYS A 190 -17.08 5.40 6.49
CA LYS A 190 -16.57 6.52 7.28
C LYS A 190 -15.49 7.27 6.49
N ASP A 191 -15.52 8.59 6.52
CA ASP A 191 -14.53 9.50 5.90
C ASP A 191 -13.08 9.06 6.09
N ILE A 192 -12.77 8.53 7.27
CA ILE A 192 -11.42 8.11 7.64
C ILE A 192 -10.89 6.99 6.74
N PHE A 193 -11.73 6.01 6.37
CA PHE A 193 -11.33 4.93 5.47
C PHE A 193 -11.05 5.45 4.06
N ILE A 194 -11.87 6.38 3.60
CA ILE A 194 -11.72 6.98 2.26
C ILE A 194 -10.45 7.84 2.22
N LYS A 195 -10.18 8.64 3.26
CA LYS A 195 -8.94 9.42 3.38
C LYS A 195 -7.70 8.53 3.37
N ASN A 196 -7.72 7.42 4.10
CA ASN A 196 -6.65 6.44 4.10
C ASN A 196 -6.41 5.85 2.72
N ARG A 197 -7.49 5.50 2.00
CA ARG A 197 -7.40 4.97 0.66
C ARG A 197 -6.72 5.98 -0.28
N PHE A 198 -7.12 7.25 -0.27
CA PHE A 198 -6.47 8.29 -1.07
C PHE A 198 -4.98 8.43 -0.74
N ALA A 199 -4.62 8.46 0.56
CA ALA A 199 -3.23 8.56 0.97
C ALA A 199 -2.41 7.37 0.48
N LYS A 200 -2.93 6.15 0.62
CA LYS A 200 -2.24 4.91 0.23
C LYS A 200 -2.10 4.77 -1.27
N SER A 201 -3.17 5.01 -2.03
CA SER A 201 -3.12 4.96 -3.51
C SER A 201 -2.14 5.99 -4.06
N PHE A 202 -2.17 7.23 -3.55
CA PHE A 202 -1.23 8.26 -3.98
C PHE A 202 0.23 7.90 -3.61
N SER A 203 0.46 7.36 -2.41
CA SER A 203 1.78 6.89 -2.00
C SER A 203 2.29 5.76 -2.90
N SER A 204 1.43 4.80 -3.25
CA SER A 204 1.75 3.70 -4.15
C SER A 204 2.11 4.21 -5.56
N PHE A 205 1.34 5.16 -6.07
CA PHE A 205 1.63 5.80 -7.35
C PHE A 205 3.02 6.48 -7.35
N LEU A 206 3.31 7.27 -6.32
CA LEU A 206 4.62 7.95 -6.20
C LEU A 206 5.77 6.95 -6.10
N ALA A 207 5.63 5.92 -5.28
CA ALA A 207 6.66 4.92 -5.08
C ALA A 207 6.96 4.17 -6.39
N PHE A 208 5.92 3.72 -7.08
CA PHE A 208 6.04 2.93 -8.30
C PHE A 208 6.68 3.71 -9.45
N HIS A 209 6.26 4.95 -9.67
CA HIS A 209 6.75 5.74 -10.81
C HIS A 209 8.10 6.41 -10.57
N ASN A 210 8.52 6.58 -9.31
CA ASN A 210 9.73 7.33 -8.99
C ASN A 210 10.76 6.53 -8.18
N ASN A 211 10.51 5.23 -7.91
CA ASN A 211 11.35 4.36 -7.07
C ASN A 211 11.69 4.99 -5.71
N LEU A 212 10.69 5.62 -5.08
CA LEU A 212 10.86 6.34 -3.83
C LEU A 212 10.47 5.49 -2.62
N ALA A 213 11.25 5.59 -1.56
CA ALA A 213 10.82 5.15 -0.25
C ALA A 213 9.84 6.20 0.32
N ILE A 214 8.63 5.76 0.62
CA ILE A 214 7.57 6.61 1.15
C ILE A 214 7.34 6.26 2.63
N VAL A 215 7.32 7.25 3.50
CA VAL A 215 6.92 7.01 4.89
C VAL A 215 5.45 6.64 4.91
N PRO A 216 5.07 5.49 5.50
CA PRO A 216 3.69 5.04 5.55
C PRO A 216 2.75 6.09 6.16
N PHE A 217 1.57 6.22 5.58
CA PHE A 217 0.54 7.10 6.12
C PHE A 217 0.01 6.54 7.45
N SER A 218 0.15 7.30 8.52
CA SER A 218 -0.44 6.99 9.82
C SER A 218 -1.48 8.04 10.18
N GLN A 219 -2.65 7.58 10.64
CA GLN A 219 -3.70 8.48 11.11
C GLN A 219 -3.37 9.08 12.47
N ASP A 220 -2.71 8.28 13.31
CA ASP A 220 -2.24 8.72 14.61
C ASP A 220 -0.91 9.46 14.44
N ARG A 221 -0.99 10.79 14.54
CA ARG A 221 0.18 11.66 14.45
C ARG A 221 1.07 11.59 15.68
N THR A 222 0.58 11.02 16.78
CA THR A 222 1.29 11.00 18.06
C THR A 222 2.18 9.79 18.19
N SER A 223 1.73 8.61 17.79
CA SER A 223 2.50 7.37 17.95
C SER A 223 3.57 7.16 16.87
N ARG A 224 3.33 7.61 15.64
CA ARG A 224 4.21 7.38 14.49
C ARG A 224 4.75 5.95 14.42
N THR A 225 3.86 5.00 14.58
CA THR A 225 4.18 3.58 14.55
C THR A 225 3.23 2.84 13.62
N ILE A 226 3.68 1.69 13.12
CA ILE A 226 2.83 0.70 12.47
C ILE A 226 2.93 -0.61 13.23
N MET A 227 1.81 -1.28 13.39
CA MET A 227 1.79 -2.63 13.96
C MET A 227 1.94 -3.65 12.83
N LEU A 228 2.81 -4.62 13.03
CA LEU A 228 2.97 -5.78 12.16
C LEU A 228 2.60 -7.03 12.95
N THR A 229 1.82 -7.91 12.35
CA THR A 229 1.54 -9.23 12.91
C THR A 229 2.30 -10.27 12.10
N TYR A 230 3.36 -10.80 12.69
CA TYR A 230 4.24 -11.80 12.10
C TYR A 230 4.41 -12.98 13.06
N GLU A 231 4.26 -14.20 12.56
CA GLU A 231 4.36 -15.45 13.36
C GLU A 231 3.60 -15.39 14.70
N ASN A 232 2.35 -14.90 14.67
CA ASN A 232 1.49 -14.70 15.85
C ASN A 232 2.04 -13.72 16.91
N THR A 233 3.10 -12.98 16.59
CA THR A 233 3.61 -11.90 17.42
C THR A 233 3.26 -10.55 16.81
N GLN A 234 2.88 -9.59 17.66
CA GLN A 234 2.73 -8.21 17.25
C GLN A 234 4.04 -7.45 17.49
N ARG A 235 4.48 -6.74 16.46
CA ARG A 235 5.68 -5.93 16.52
C ARG A 235 5.35 -4.50 16.12
N GLU A 236 5.71 -3.57 16.97
CA GLU A 236 5.54 -2.14 16.71
C GLU A 236 6.78 -1.58 16.03
N ILE A 237 6.61 -1.06 14.80
CA ILE A 237 7.70 -0.45 14.04
C ILE A 237 7.57 1.07 14.10
N LYS A 238 8.62 1.72 14.58
CA LYS A 238 8.71 3.19 14.68
C LYS A 238 8.93 3.81 13.30
N LEU A 239 8.09 4.77 12.96
CA LEU A 239 8.19 5.51 11.70
C LEU A 239 9.03 6.77 11.88
N PRO A 240 9.94 7.06 10.95
CA PRO A 240 10.62 8.36 10.93
C PRO A 240 9.65 9.49 10.60
N SER A 241 9.99 10.71 10.99
CA SER A 241 9.33 11.89 10.44
C SER A 241 9.67 12.03 8.97
N PRO A 242 8.71 12.31 8.08
CA PRO A 242 9.04 12.73 6.74
C PRO A 242 9.67 14.14 6.78
N ASP A 243 10.66 14.35 5.90
CA ASP A 243 11.29 15.66 5.69
C ASP A 243 10.43 16.51 4.75
N TYR A 244 9.67 15.84 3.87
CA TYR A 244 8.69 16.45 2.98
C TYR A 244 7.31 15.90 3.26
N HIS A 245 6.39 16.79 3.63
CA HIS A 245 5.00 16.46 3.94
C HIS A 245 4.13 16.71 2.72
N ILE A 246 3.42 15.69 2.27
CA ILE A 246 2.42 15.84 1.21
C ILE A 246 1.05 16.01 1.84
N HIS A 247 0.38 17.10 1.51
CA HIS A 247 -1.02 17.33 1.82
C HIS A 247 -1.85 17.18 0.57
N LEU A 248 -2.85 16.31 0.62
CA LEU A 248 -3.81 16.09 -0.45
C LEU A 248 -5.13 16.78 -0.06
N THR A 249 -5.59 17.69 -0.90
CA THR A 249 -6.90 18.32 -0.74
C THR A 249 -7.78 17.93 -1.92
N ILE A 250 -8.76 17.06 -1.67
CA ILE A 250 -9.74 16.62 -2.66
C ILE A 250 -10.86 17.65 -2.69
N ARG A 251 -10.98 18.36 -3.81
CA ARG A 251 -11.90 19.47 -3.96
C ARG A 251 -13.27 19.04 -4.46
N GLY A 252 -13.35 17.93 -5.19
CA GLY A 252 -14.61 17.41 -5.70
C GLY A 252 -14.42 16.27 -6.68
N PHE A 253 -15.56 15.69 -7.04
CA PHE A 253 -15.66 14.64 -8.05
C PHE A 253 -16.62 15.10 -9.14
N LYS A 254 -16.36 14.66 -10.36
CA LYS A 254 -17.23 14.95 -11.49
C LYS A 254 -17.35 13.71 -12.37
N ASN A 255 -18.56 13.41 -12.79
CA ASN A 255 -18.83 12.45 -13.84
C ASN A 255 -19.47 13.21 -15.02
N VAL A 256 -19.04 12.90 -16.22
CA VAL A 256 -19.55 13.50 -17.46
C VAL A 256 -19.87 12.39 -18.42
N LEU A 257 -21.08 12.41 -18.97
CA LEU A 257 -21.44 11.57 -20.11
C LEU A 257 -20.65 12.07 -21.32
N PHE A 258 -19.68 11.28 -21.76
CA PHE A 258 -18.82 11.64 -22.89
C PHE A 258 -19.47 11.30 -24.23
N LYS A 259 -20.09 10.13 -24.30
CA LYS A 259 -20.78 9.66 -25.52
C LYS A 259 -21.98 8.84 -25.12
N GLU A 260 -23.13 9.20 -25.68
CA GLU A 260 -24.35 8.44 -25.59
C GLU A 260 -24.50 7.56 -26.82
N GLY A 261 -24.70 6.27 -26.62
CA GLY A 261 -24.93 5.31 -27.70
C GLY A 261 -26.17 4.48 -27.44
N ASN A 262 -26.75 3.89 -28.49
CA ASN A 262 -27.98 3.10 -28.38
C ASN A 262 -27.81 1.81 -27.56
N ILE A 263 -26.57 1.33 -27.39
CA ILE A 263 -26.26 0.08 -26.65
C ILE A 263 -25.36 0.39 -25.45
N ASN A 264 -24.39 1.32 -25.59
CA ASN A 264 -23.40 1.64 -24.55
C ASN A 264 -23.20 3.14 -24.44
N SER A 265 -23.15 3.65 -23.22
CA SER A 265 -22.78 5.04 -22.92
C SER A 265 -21.36 5.08 -22.32
N GLN A 266 -20.58 6.07 -22.71
CA GLN A 266 -19.23 6.31 -22.18
C GLN A 266 -19.26 7.48 -21.20
N TRP A 267 -18.69 7.24 -20.02
CA TRP A 267 -18.60 8.23 -18.95
C TRP A 267 -17.14 8.55 -18.63
N ILE A 268 -16.85 9.81 -18.40
CA ILE A 268 -15.57 10.26 -17.85
C ILE A 268 -15.78 10.59 -16.38
N TYR A 269 -14.95 10.00 -15.53
CA TYR A 269 -14.92 10.27 -14.10
C TYR A 269 -13.63 11.01 -13.78
N GLY A 270 -13.75 12.14 -13.11
CA GLY A 270 -12.63 12.96 -12.70
C GLY A 270 -12.68 13.33 -11.24
N SER A 271 -11.52 13.55 -10.65
CA SER A 271 -11.36 14.12 -9.33
C SER A 271 -10.47 15.35 -9.40
N TYR A 272 -10.84 16.40 -8.67
CA TYR A 272 -10.04 17.60 -8.54
C TYR A 272 -9.25 17.52 -7.23
N VAL A 273 -7.93 17.42 -7.36
CA VAL A 273 -7.02 17.28 -6.22
C VAL A 273 -6.00 18.41 -6.24
N ASN A 274 -5.82 19.07 -5.10
CA ASN A 274 -4.71 19.98 -4.87
C ASN A 274 -3.65 19.25 -4.04
N ILE A 275 -2.42 19.22 -4.54
CA ILE A 275 -1.27 18.60 -3.88
C ILE A 275 -0.36 19.71 -3.39
N LYS A 276 -0.11 19.74 -2.08
CA LYS A 276 0.81 20.68 -1.47
C LYS A 276 1.97 19.91 -0.84
N ILE A 277 3.20 20.26 -1.23
CA ILE A 277 4.42 19.71 -0.65
C ILE A 277 4.99 20.76 0.29
N LEU A 278 5.20 20.38 1.54
CA LEU A 278 5.72 21.24 2.60
C LEU A 278 7.02 20.66 3.15
N GLN A 279 8.00 21.52 3.33
CA GLN A 279 9.19 21.21 4.10
C GLN A 279 9.07 21.96 5.43
N PRO A 280 9.01 21.26 6.58
CA PRO A 280 8.73 21.91 7.88
C PRO A 280 9.73 23.00 8.27
N ASP A 281 11.00 22.84 7.88
CA ASP A 281 12.06 23.78 8.21
C ASP A 281 12.02 25.08 7.36
N PHE A 282 11.15 25.11 6.32
CA PHE A 282 10.95 26.26 5.44
C PHE A 282 9.46 26.51 5.23
N PRO A 283 8.75 27.01 6.25
CA PRO A 283 7.28 27.12 6.22
C PRO A 283 6.74 28.08 5.15
N ASP A 284 7.53 29.03 4.67
CA ASP A 284 7.08 30.12 3.79
C ASP A 284 7.30 29.90 2.29
N GLU A 285 8.05 28.87 1.87
CA GLU A 285 8.20 28.55 0.45
C GLU A 285 7.12 27.58 -0.05
N ASN A 286 5.90 28.07 -0.18
CA ASN A 286 4.79 27.36 -0.78
C ASN A 286 4.93 27.26 -2.31
N LYS A 287 5.66 26.30 -2.84
CA LYS A 287 5.56 25.93 -4.25
C LYS A 287 4.23 25.19 -4.48
N GLN A 288 3.22 25.91 -4.93
CA GLN A 288 2.02 25.28 -5.48
C GLN A 288 2.32 24.79 -6.91
N VAL A 289 2.34 23.49 -7.10
CA VAL A 289 2.33 22.90 -8.44
C VAL A 289 0.86 22.71 -8.81
N LYS A 290 0.36 23.51 -9.75
CA LYS A 290 -0.91 23.25 -10.42
C LYS A 290 -0.61 22.29 -11.56
N ILE A 291 -1.19 21.10 -11.49
CA ILE A 291 -1.22 20.17 -12.61
C ILE A 291 -2.63 20.32 -13.18
N ASP A 292 -2.73 21.09 -14.26
CA ASP A 292 -3.94 21.14 -15.11
C ASP A 292 -3.75 20.06 -16.17
N GLU A 293 -4.60 19.03 -16.14
CA GLU A 293 -4.80 18.09 -17.24
C GLU A 293 -6.01 18.52 -18.07
#